data_006787c2a3d43b83b4fa205dc0b7d5b1
#
_entry.id   006787c2a3d43b83b4fa205dc0b7d5b1
#
_cell.length_a   1.000
_cell.length_b   1.000
_cell.length_c   1.000
_cell.angle_alpha   90.00
_cell.angle_beta   90.00
_cell.angle_gamma   90.00
#
_symmetry.space_group_name_H-M   'P 1'
#
loop_
_entity.id
_entity.type
_entity.pdbx_description
1 polymer ?
#
loop_
_entity_poly.entity_id
_entity_poly.type
_entity_poly.pdbx_seq_one_letter_code
_entity_poly.pdbx_strand_id
1 'polypeptide(L)'
;MSQVIASDADRAQLAELGIASEEVERQIALFVHPPAPMRLERPCTPGDGVWQLGDAERRAAEAAHAEAAAAGRITKFTPASGAASRMFQSLLAVRGEAQRDREALARRAAAGDGAAVDVLDFFDQLPRFAFHDLLAAAVARGGGRLDALRAAGDVGAVLDALLAPDGLDYASAAKGLLLFHRYPEGARTAFEEHLVEAAAVARDRHGEARLHLTVSPEHEAAFAALLERVRAAYERRFDCRFAVGFSTQRRATDTIAVDADNRPFRDRGRLLFRPGGHGALIDNLARLGGDLVLIKNIDNVQPDDQRGAALEWMRVLLGHAAVLQQAVVAHRRAAGASADGAAAARRFLAESFGLTVAAGGEAAALDRPLRVCGVVRNTGEPGGGPFWVRDADGAVTAQIVESAQVDSGDPGQRGVFAAASHFNPVFLACALRDGEGRPFDLSRFVDPSAVFIAHKSKDGRALKALERPGLWNGAMARWLTVFVEIPGAAFTPVKTVNDLLRPAHQPAA
;
A
#
# COMPACT_ATOMS: atom_id res chain seq x y z
N MET A 1 -34.81 14.56 9.37
CA MET A 1 -33.37 14.40 9.67
C MET A 1 -32.76 15.78 9.67
N SER A 2 -32.60 16.38 10.84
CA SER A 2 -32.33 17.80 11.06
C SER A 2 -30.82 18.03 11.03
N GLN A 3 -30.38 18.88 10.11
CA GLN A 3 -29.11 19.66 10.05
C GLN A 3 -28.01 19.24 11.06
N VAL A 4 -27.25 18.25 10.69
CA VAL A 4 -26.05 17.81 11.47
C VAL A 4 -24.96 18.88 11.40
N ILE A 5 -24.92 19.64 10.30
CA ILE A 5 -24.05 20.80 10.07
C ILE A 5 -24.88 22.05 10.28
N ALA A 6 -24.87 22.56 11.51
CA ALA A 6 -25.84 23.56 11.93
C ALA A 6 -25.34 25.01 11.83
N SER A 7 -24.02 25.26 11.82
CA SER A 7 -23.48 26.62 11.95
C SER A 7 -22.80 27.13 10.67
N ASP A 8 -22.81 28.48 10.50
CA ASP A 8 -22.01 29.11 9.42
C ASP A 8 -20.52 28.80 9.54
N ALA A 9 -20.02 28.65 10.77
CA ALA A 9 -18.64 28.27 11.04
C ALA A 9 -18.32 26.85 10.51
N ASP A 10 -19.26 25.89 10.63
CA ASP A 10 -19.10 24.54 10.07
C ASP A 10 -19.08 24.60 8.54
N ARG A 11 -20.00 25.35 7.92
CA ARG A 11 -20.02 25.52 6.45
C ARG A 11 -18.74 26.16 5.94
N ALA A 12 -18.23 27.17 6.63
CA ALA A 12 -16.95 27.81 6.28
C ALA A 12 -15.78 26.82 6.41
N GLN A 13 -15.75 25.98 7.46
CA GLN A 13 -14.73 24.93 7.63
C GLN A 13 -14.79 23.90 6.50
N LEU A 14 -15.98 23.47 6.10
CA LEU A 14 -16.16 22.52 4.99
C LEU A 14 -15.67 23.11 3.65
N ALA A 15 -15.99 24.37 3.40
CA ALA A 15 -15.52 25.08 2.20
C ALA A 15 -13.98 25.20 2.20
N GLU A 16 -13.34 25.49 3.35
CA GLU A 16 -11.88 25.49 3.52
C GLU A 16 -11.26 24.14 3.17
N LEU A 17 -11.90 23.05 3.56
CA LEU A 17 -11.44 21.68 3.32
C LEU A 17 -11.79 21.17 1.92
N GLY A 18 -12.70 21.80 1.22
CA GLY A 18 -13.26 21.34 -0.06
C GLY A 18 -14.15 20.11 0.09
N ILE A 19 -14.80 19.94 1.25
CA ILE A 19 -15.72 18.82 1.54
C ILE A 19 -17.16 19.31 1.40
N ALA A 20 -17.99 18.62 0.61
CA ALA A 20 -19.39 18.93 0.47
C ALA A 20 -20.18 18.54 1.73
N SER A 21 -21.20 19.33 2.09
CA SER A 21 -22.07 19.04 3.26
C SER A 21 -22.74 17.68 3.13
N GLU A 22 -23.20 17.35 1.93
CA GLU A 22 -23.87 16.07 1.60
C GLU A 22 -22.92 14.87 1.84
N GLU A 23 -21.62 15.05 1.58
CA GLU A 23 -20.62 14.00 1.86
C GLU A 23 -20.48 13.77 3.36
N VAL A 24 -20.48 14.83 4.18
CA VAL A 24 -20.44 14.70 5.64
C VAL A 24 -21.70 14.01 6.17
N GLU A 25 -22.87 14.38 5.68
CA GLU A 25 -24.14 13.75 6.04
C GLU A 25 -24.15 12.26 5.67
N ARG A 26 -23.65 11.93 4.48
CA ARG A 26 -23.49 10.53 4.04
C ARG A 26 -22.54 9.76 4.96
N GLN A 27 -21.39 10.34 5.34
CA GLN A 27 -20.45 9.71 6.24
C GLN A 27 -21.06 9.48 7.64
N ILE A 28 -21.82 10.43 8.16
CA ILE A 28 -22.51 10.27 9.45
C ILE A 28 -23.58 9.17 9.37
N ALA A 29 -24.30 9.08 8.26
CA ALA A 29 -25.27 8.01 8.06
C ALA A 29 -24.59 6.62 8.10
N LEU A 30 -23.35 6.48 7.62
CA LEU A 30 -22.57 5.23 7.73
C LEU A 30 -22.21 4.86 9.18
N PHE A 31 -22.05 5.83 10.08
CA PHE A 31 -21.88 5.53 11.52
C PHE A 31 -23.19 5.10 12.21
N VAL A 32 -24.31 5.69 11.78
CA VAL A 32 -25.63 5.39 12.33
C VAL A 32 -26.14 4.03 11.81
N HIS A 33 -25.91 3.77 10.55
CA HIS A 33 -26.28 2.54 9.84
C HIS A 33 -25.05 1.93 9.18
N PRO A 34 -24.16 1.26 9.94
CA PRO A 34 -22.97 0.66 9.40
C PRO A 34 -23.30 -0.32 8.27
N PRO A 35 -22.53 -0.32 7.17
CA PRO A 35 -22.71 -1.32 6.14
C PRO A 35 -22.54 -2.73 6.69
N ALA A 36 -23.24 -3.68 6.08
CA ALA A 36 -23.06 -5.09 6.41
C ALA A 36 -21.61 -5.52 6.09
N PRO A 37 -21.02 -6.42 6.91
CA PRO A 37 -19.75 -7.03 6.61
C PRO A 37 -19.74 -7.70 5.23
N MET A 38 -18.57 -7.82 4.62
CA MET A 38 -18.41 -8.50 3.34
C MET A 38 -18.79 -9.98 3.48
N ARG A 39 -19.55 -10.49 2.52
CA ARG A 39 -19.98 -11.88 2.48
C ARG A 39 -19.02 -12.70 1.64
N LEU A 40 -18.13 -13.43 2.29
CA LEU A 40 -17.21 -14.35 1.65
C LEU A 40 -17.93 -15.63 1.23
N GLU A 41 -17.75 -16.04 -0.02
CA GLU A 41 -18.22 -17.33 -0.52
C GLU A 41 -17.17 -18.42 -0.29
N ARG A 42 -15.92 -18.14 -0.69
CA ARG A 42 -14.75 -19.01 -0.53
C ARG A 42 -13.46 -18.23 -0.81
N PRO A 43 -12.30 -18.70 -0.35
CA PRO A 43 -11.02 -18.13 -0.77
C PRO A 43 -10.76 -18.43 -2.26
N CYS A 44 -10.06 -17.51 -2.95
CA CYS A 44 -9.50 -17.80 -4.25
C CYS A 44 -8.27 -18.72 -4.09
N THR A 45 -8.18 -19.74 -4.92
CA THR A 45 -7.10 -20.74 -4.91
C THR A 45 -6.58 -21.00 -6.34
N PRO A 46 -5.40 -21.62 -6.51
CA PRO A 46 -4.94 -22.04 -7.84
C PRO A 46 -5.99 -22.87 -8.59
N GLY A 47 -6.32 -22.42 -9.80
CA GLY A 47 -7.40 -23.00 -10.61
C GLY A 47 -8.82 -22.52 -10.26
N ASP A 48 -9.01 -21.80 -9.16
CA ASP A 48 -10.28 -21.14 -8.78
C ASP A 48 -10.01 -19.70 -8.33
N GLY A 49 -9.78 -18.80 -9.28
CA GLY A 49 -9.56 -17.36 -9.04
C GLY A 49 -8.10 -16.94 -8.89
N VAL A 50 -7.16 -17.86 -8.67
CA VAL A 50 -5.71 -17.58 -8.70
C VAL A 50 -5.08 -18.27 -9.90
N TRP A 51 -4.44 -17.50 -10.75
CA TRP A 51 -3.74 -17.98 -11.94
C TRP A 51 -2.30 -18.37 -11.59
N GLN A 52 -1.85 -19.48 -12.17
CA GLN A 52 -0.45 -19.91 -12.17
C GLN A 52 0.06 -19.79 -13.61
N LEU A 53 0.82 -18.75 -13.93
CA LEU A 53 1.30 -18.52 -15.28
C LEU A 53 2.41 -19.52 -15.64
N GLY A 54 2.19 -20.27 -16.73
CA GLY A 54 3.20 -21.13 -17.30
C GLY A 54 4.31 -20.34 -18.02
N ASP A 55 5.37 -21.04 -18.43
CA ASP A 55 6.54 -20.43 -19.06
C ASP A 55 6.20 -19.66 -20.36
N ALA A 56 5.25 -20.16 -21.16
CA ALA A 56 4.83 -19.49 -22.38
C ALA A 56 4.09 -18.17 -22.08
N GLU A 57 3.20 -18.20 -21.10
CA GLU A 57 2.45 -17.01 -20.66
C GLU A 57 3.37 -15.97 -20.05
N ARG A 58 4.34 -16.38 -19.22
CA ARG A 58 5.35 -15.47 -18.65
C ARG A 58 6.18 -14.82 -19.74
N ARG A 59 6.69 -15.57 -20.73
CA ARG A 59 7.43 -15.00 -21.86
C ARG A 59 6.59 -14.04 -22.69
N ALA A 60 5.31 -14.36 -22.94
CA ALA A 60 4.40 -13.45 -23.63
C ALA A 60 4.17 -12.16 -22.84
N ALA A 61 4.00 -12.27 -21.52
CA ALA A 61 3.87 -11.12 -20.63
C ALA A 61 5.14 -10.25 -20.62
N GLU A 62 6.33 -10.85 -20.52
CA GLU A 62 7.60 -10.10 -20.57
C GLU A 62 7.77 -9.35 -21.91
N ALA A 63 7.41 -9.97 -23.03
CA ALA A 63 7.43 -9.30 -24.33
C ALA A 63 6.45 -8.11 -24.36
N ALA A 64 5.22 -8.30 -23.90
CA ALA A 64 4.23 -7.23 -23.82
C ALA A 64 4.66 -6.10 -22.85
N HIS A 65 5.32 -6.45 -21.75
CA HIS A 65 5.93 -5.44 -20.86
C HIS A 65 6.99 -4.63 -21.60
N ALA A 66 7.91 -5.28 -22.34
CA ALA A 66 8.98 -4.58 -23.06
C ALA A 66 8.42 -3.59 -24.09
N GLU A 67 7.38 -3.97 -24.81
CA GLU A 67 6.68 -3.09 -25.76
C GLU A 67 6.01 -1.91 -25.03
N ALA A 68 5.28 -2.18 -23.94
CA ALA A 68 4.61 -1.15 -23.17
C ALA A 68 5.59 -0.18 -22.50
N ALA A 69 6.70 -0.67 -21.98
CA ALA A 69 7.77 0.14 -21.40
C ALA A 69 8.40 1.03 -22.48
N ALA A 70 8.82 0.44 -23.60
CA ALA A 70 9.41 1.20 -24.72
C ALA A 70 8.47 2.30 -25.23
N ALA A 71 7.17 2.06 -25.24
CA ALA A 71 6.15 3.05 -25.62
C ALA A 71 5.87 4.12 -24.53
N GLY A 72 6.51 4.06 -23.36
CA GLY A 72 6.32 5.01 -22.27
C GLY A 72 4.97 4.90 -21.56
N ARG A 73 4.34 3.73 -21.62
CA ARG A 73 3.00 3.52 -21.03
C ARG A 73 3.03 3.26 -19.52
N ILE A 74 4.21 2.91 -18.97
CA ILE A 74 4.33 2.42 -17.59
C ILE A 74 4.69 3.56 -16.65
N THR A 75 3.99 3.62 -15.51
CA THR A 75 4.32 4.47 -14.37
C THR A 75 4.32 3.62 -13.10
N LYS A 76 5.35 3.75 -12.27
CA LYS A 76 5.38 3.15 -10.95
C LYS A 76 4.72 4.09 -9.95
N PHE A 77 3.77 3.60 -9.15
CA PHE A 77 3.04 4.35 -8.13
C PHE A 77 3.32 3.72 -6.76
N THR A 78 3.84 4.53 -5.84
CA THR A 78 4.27 4.04 -4.53
C THR A 78 3.60 4.83 -3.41
N PRO A 79 2.64 4.22 -2.67
CA PRO A 79 2.16 4.78 -1.42
C PRO A 79 3.30 4.91 -0.40
N ALA A 80 3.63 6.14 0.01
CA ALA A 80 4.76 6.46 0.88
C ALA A 80 4.42 7.45 2.01
N SER A 81 3.14 7.72 2.25
CA SER A 81 2.68 8.69 3.28
C SER A 81 2.75 8.15 4.72
N GLY A 82 3.07 6.86 4.92
CA GLY A 82 3.14 6.27 6.26
C GLY A 82 4.37 6.71 7.03
N ALA A 83 4.16 7.24 8.25
CA ALA A 83 5.24 7.47 9.21
C ALA A 83 5.84 6.12 9.68
N ALA A 84 7.13 6.15 10.04
CA ALA A 84 7.83 4.97 10.51
C ALA A 84 7.50 4.56 11.96
N SER A 85 6.61 5.28 12.65
CA SER A 85 6.29 5.04 14.07
C SER A 85 5.88 3.60 14.37
N ARG A 86 5.12 2.94 13.47
CA ARG A 86 4.79 1.51 13.62
C ARG A 86 6.01 0.59 13.48
N MET A 87 6.97 0.96 12.64
CA MET A 87 8.21 0.19 12.46
C MET A 87 9.07 0.19 13.73
N PHE A 88 9.00 1.26 14.50
CA PHE A 88 9.75 1.42 15.76
C PHE A 88 8.89 1.22 17.02
N GLN A 89 7.72 0.59 16.92
CA GLN A 89 6.76 0.50 18.02
C GLN A 89 7.36 -0.09 19.31
N SER A 90 8.07 -1.23 19.24
CA SER A 90 8.72 -1.85 20.39
C SER A 90 9.80 -0.95 20.99
N LEU A 91 10.60 -0.29 20.13
CA LEU A 91 11.64 0.63 20.55
C LEU A 91 11.07 1.89 21.25
N LEU A 92 9.97 2.42 20.70
CA LEU A 92 9.27 3.59 21.28
C LEU A 92 8.63 3.25 22.62
N ALA A 93 8.07 2.05 22.78
CA ALA A 93 7.50 1.59 24.05
C ALA A 93 8.57 1.56 25.14
N VAL A 94 9.70 0.90 24.89
CA VAL A 94 10.81 0.80 25.85
C VAL A 94 11.46 2.15 26.09
N ARG A 95 11.59 3.01 25.07
CA ARG A 95 12.15 4.37 25.24
C ARG A 95 11.40 5.19 26.29
N GLY A 96 10.07 5.02 26.41
CA GLY A 96 9.23 5.71 27.39
C GLY A 96 9.38 5.24 28.84
N GLU A 97 10.17 4.18 29.09
CA GLU A 97 10.29 3.55 30.40
C GLU A 97 11.51 4.05 31.19
N ALA A 98 11.44 3.89 32.54
CA ALA A 98 12.53 4.29 33.42
C ALA A 98 13.69 3.30 33.44
N GLN A 99 13.39 2.00 33.32
CA GLN A 99 14.41 0.92 33.33
C GLN A 99 14.56 0.37 31.89
N ARG A 100 15.56 0.87 31.19
CA ARG A 100 15.80 0.59 29.79
C ARG A 100 17.28 0.24 29.48
N ASP A 101 18.01 -0.21 30.52
CA ASP A 101 19.33 -0.79 30.35
C ASP A 101 19.23 -2.26 29.90
N ARG A 102 20.34 -2.78 29.35
CA ARG A 102 20.38 -4.13 28.79
C ARG A 102 20.02 -5.23 29.81
N GLU A 103 20.39 -5.07 31.09
CA GLU A 103 20.11 -6.07 32.13
C GLU A 103 18.62 -6.09 32.50
N ALA A 104 18.01 -4.91 32.65
CA ALA A 104 16.56 -4.79 32.91
C ALA A 104 15.76 -5.41 31.76
N LEU A 105 16.12 -5.11 30.51
CA LEU A 105 15.47 -5.70 29.33
C LEU A 105 15.69 -7.21 29.26
N ALA A 106 16.87 -7.73 29.59
CA ALA A 106 17.11 -9.17 29.60
C ALA A 106 16.22 -9.90 30.63
N ARG A 107 15.99 -9.33 31.81
CA ARG A 107 15.04 -9.88 32.80
C ARG A 107 13.60 -9.90 32.28
N ARG A 108 13.17 -8.84 31.59
CA ARG A 108 11.83 -8.75 30.99
C ARG A 108 11.64 -9.72 29.85
N ALA A 109 12.62 -9.81 28.96
CA ALA A 109 12.61 -10.76 27.84
C ALA A 109 12.50 -12.22 28.35
N ALA A 110 13.24 -12.58 29.43
CA ALA A 110 13.12 -13.86 30.09
C ALA A 110 11.75 -14.12 30.73
N ALA A 111 11.01 -13.05 31.08
CA ALA A 111 9.62 -13.11 31.55
C ALA A 111 8.58 -13.11 30.41
N GLY A 112 8.99 -13.13 29.15
CA GLY A 112 8.11 -13.22 27.97
C GLY A 112 7.65 -11.87 27.39
N ASP A 113 8.33 -10.76 27.73
CA ASP A 113 8.03 -9.44 27.17
C ASP A 113 8.60 -9.34 25.74
N GLY A 114 7.72 -9.40 24.74
CA GLY A 114 8.08 -9.33 23.33
C GLY A 114 8.76 -8.03 22.91
N ALA A 115 8.39 -6.88 23.51
CA ALA A 115 9.03 -5.61 23.20
C ALA A 115 10.48 -5.57 23.69
N ALA A 116 10.74 -6.16 24.87
CA ALA A 116 12.11 -6.29 25.39
C ALA A 116 12.95 -7.22 24.51
N VAL A 117 12.37 -8.32 23.99
CA VAL A 117 13.06 -9.22 23.05
C VAL A 117 13.43 -8.46 21.78
N ASP A 118 12.48 -7.74 21.17
CA ASP A 118 12.72 -6.97 19.94
C ASP A 118 13.85 -5.94 20.12
N VAL A 119 13.85 -5.23 21.27
CA VAL A 119 14.84 -4.18 21.54
C VAL A 119 16.21 -4.76 21.80
N LEU A 120 16.31 -5.91 22.47
CA LEU A 120 17.60 -6.60 22.68
C LEU A 120 18.17 -7.09 21.36
N ASP A 121 17.34 -7.70 20.49
CA ASP A 121 17.78 -8.15 19.17
C ASP A 121 18.25 -6.97 18.31
N PHE A 122 17.50 -5.86 18.31
CA PHE A 122 17.93 -4.62 17.69
C PHE A 122 19.30 -4.14 18.20
N PHE A 123 19.47 -4.05 19.53
CA PHE A 123 20.66 -3.51 20.16
C PHE A 123 21.90 -4.38 19.94
N ASP A 124 21.74 -5.69 20.08
CA ASP A 124 22.85 -6.65 19.93
C ASP A 124 23.33 -6.73 18.46
N GLN A 125 22.40 -6.57 17.49
CA GLN A 125 22.71 -6.64 16.08
C GLN A 125 22.86 -5.25 15.40
N LEU A 126 22.97 -4.18 16.17
CA LEU A 126 23.03 -2.80 15.71
C LEU A 126 24.03 -2.54 14.55
N PRO A 127 25.23 -3.14 14.48
CA PRO A 127 26.18 -2.94 13.38
C PRO A 127 25.69 -3.45 12.01
N ARG A 128 24.66 -4.29 11.99
CA ARG A 128 24.10 -4.84 10.75
C ARG A 128 23.11 -3.89 10.05
N PHE A 129 22.60 -2.90 10.77
CA PHE A 129 21.67 -1.93 10.15
C PHE A 129 22.38 -0.94 9.23
N ALA A 130 21.77 -0.62 8.12
CA ALA A 130 22.30 0.33 7.13
C ALA A 130 22.51 1.73 7.71
N PHE A 131 21.78 2.11 8.73
CA PHE A 131 21.87 3.40 9.42
C PHE A 131 22.87 3.42 10.57
N HIS A 132 23.64 2.34 10.83
CA HIS A 132 24.59 2.25 11.94
C HIS A 132 25.57 3.44 11.97
N ASP A 133 26.20 3.75 10.84
CA ASP A 133 27.21 4.82 10.78
C ASP A 133 26.57 6.21 10.96
N LEU A 134 25.35 6.38 10.46
CA LEU A 134 24.59 7.61 10.67
C LEU A 134 24.23 7.78 12.16
N LEU A 135 23.86 6.70 12.84
CA LEU A 135 23.61 6.69 14.28
C LEU A 135 24.87 6.96 15.08
N ALA A 136 26.01 6.36 14.71
CA ALA A 136 27.30 6.62 15.33
C ALA A 136 27.67 8.12 15.22
N ALA A 137 27.46 8.74 14.06
CA ALA A 137 27.67 10.16 13.86
C ALA A 137 26.71 11.02 14.71
N ALA A 138 25.46 10.60 14.90
CA ALA A 138 24.50 11.30 15.77
C ALA A 138 24.96 11.26 17.24
N VAL A 139 25.36 10.10 17.74
CA VAL A 139 25.92 9.95 19.10
C VAL A 139 27.18 10.80 19.29
N ALA A 140 28.05 10.85 18.26
CA ALA A 140 29.28 11.65 18.33
C ALA A 140 29.00 13.16 18.40
N ARG A 141 27.96 13.66 17.73
CA ARG A 141 27.54 15.08 17.87
C ARG A 141 27.13 15.43 19.29
N GLY A 142 26.57 14.46 20.05
CA GLY A 142 26.28 14.59 21.47
C GLY A 142 27.47 14.38 22.38
N GLY A 143 28.71 14.23 21.87
CA GLY A 143 29.93 14.01 22.63
C GLY A 143 30.14 12.56 23.08
N GLY A 144 29.28 11.63 22.68
CA GLY A 144 29.38 10.21 23.01
C GLY A 144 30.10 9.37 21.94
N ARG A 145 30.21 8.05 22.22
CA ARG A 145 30.66 7.04 21.25
C ARG A 145 29.70 5.86 21.28
N LEU A 146 29.17 5.49 20.11
CA LEU A 146 28.19 4.42 20.00
C LEU A 146 28.72 3.08 20.55
N ASP A 147 29.98 2.73 20.26
CA ASP A 147 30.61 1.51 20.78
C ASP A 147 30.72 1.51 22.31
N ALA A 148 30.99 2.66 22.93
CA ALA A 148 31.02 2.79 24.39
C ALA A 148 29.63 2.60 25.01
N LEU A 149 28.57 3.17 24.41
CA LEU A 149 27.19 2.97 24.86
C LEU A 149 26.80 1.49 24.75
N ARG A 150 27.18 0.83 23.67
CA ARG A 150 26.92 -0.61 23.48
C ARG A 150 27.66 -1.45 24.51
N ALA A 151 28.94 -1.17 24.75
CA ALA A 151 29.75 -1.90 25.75
C ALA A 151 29.21 -1.71 27.18
N ALA A 152 28.67 -0.52 27.48
CA ALA A 152 28.02 -0.21 28.76
C ALA A 152 26.61 -0.79 28.91
N GLY A 153 26.01 -1.34 27.83
CA GLY A 153 24.62 -1.79 27.83
C GLY A 153 23.60 -0.64 27.94
N ASP A 154 24.00 0.58 27.57
CA ASP A 154 23.12 1.77 27.62
C ASP A 154 22.18 1.81 26.40
N VAL A 155 21.17 0.95 26.44
CA VAL A 155 20.12 0.88 25.40
C VAL A 155 19.37 2.21 25.31
N GLY A 156 19.12 2.85 26.48
CA GLY A 156 18.36 4.09 26.54
C GLY A 156 18.98 5.21 25.72
N ALA A 157 20.28 5.46 25.88
CA ALA A 157 21.00 6.48 25.11
C ALA A 157 21.01 6.17 23.59
N VAL A 158 21.12 4.89 23.22
CA VAL A 158 21.06 4.47 21.82
C VAL A 158 19.67 4.74 21.23
N LEU A 159 18.58 4.40 21.96
CA LEU A 159 17.21 4.66 21.51
C LEU A 159 16.92 6.17 21.41
N ASP A 160 17.43 6.99 22.35
CA ASP A 160 17.29 8.44 22.29
C ASP A 160 18.01 9.01 21.05
N ALA A 161 19.25 8.59 20.79
CA ALA A 161 19.99 9.03 19.61
C ALA A 161 19.34 8.61 18.28
N LEU A 162 18.62 7.49 18.23
CA LEU A 162 17.91 7.03 17.05
C LEU A 162 16.57 7.75 16.86
N LEU A 163 15.78 7.88 17.93
CA LEU A 163 14.35 8.18 17.83
C LEU A 163 13.98 9.61 18.22
N ALA A 164 14.83 10.31 19.01
CA ALA A 164 14.52 11.65 19.48
C ALA A 164 14.77 12.72 18.39
N PRO A 165 14.08 13.87 18.45
CA PRO A 165 14.24 14.97 17.50
C PRO A 165 15.66 15.56 17.45
N ASP A 166 16.40 15.50 18.54
CA ASP A 166 17.79 15.94 18.66
C ASP A 166 18.82 14.86 18.20
N GLY A 167 18.33 13.65 17.90
CA GLY A 167 19.09 12.53 17.33
C GLY A 167 18.92 12.41 15.83
N LEU A 168 18.44 11.24 15.37
CA LEU A 168 18.09 10.98 13.96
C LEU A 168 16.62 11.24 13.65
N ASP A 169 15.79 11.43 14.65
CA ASP A 169 14.34 11.64 14.56
C ASP A 169 13.58 10.57 13.74
N TYR A 170 14.05 9.34 13.83
CA TYR A 170 13.44 8.23 13.08
C TYR A 170 12.01 7.88 13.53
N ALA A 171 11.61 8.34 14.74
CA ALA A 171 10.24 8.19 15.23
C ALA A 171 9.22 8.96 14.39
N SER A 172 9.58 10.14 13.87
CA SER A 172 8.71 11.02 13.08
C SER A 172 8.96 10.90 11.58
N ALA A 173 10.09 10.32 11.17
CA ALA A 173 10.48 10.23 9.76
C ALA A 173 9.50 9.41 8.91
N ALA A 174 9.35 9.78 7.63
CA ALA A 174 8.69 8.92 6.67
C ALA A 174 9.51 7.66 6.40
N LYS A 175 8.85 6.48 6.35
CA LYS A 175 9.52 5.20 6.12
C LYS A 175 10.39 5.19 4.86
N GLY A 176 9.98 5.88 3.80
CA GLY A 176 10.73 5.98 2.55
C GLY A 176 12.08 6.70 2.66
N LEU A 177 12.29 7.51 3.69
CA LEU A 177 13.52 8.27 3.93
C LEU A 177 14.53 7.52 4.82
N LEU A 178 14.15 6.37 5.40
CA LEU A 178 15.01 5.57 6.23
C LEU A 178 16.00 4.75 5.40
N LEU A 179 17.22 4.61 5.89
CA LEU A 179 18.23 3.74 5.28
C LEU A 179 17.87 2.26 5.50
N PHE A 180 17.63 1.55 4.42
CA PHE A 180 17.23 0.14 4.44
C PHE A 180 18.38 -0.81 4.16
N HIS A 181 19.18 -0.53 3.12
CA HIS A 181 20.20 -1.46 2.66
C HIS A 181 21.58 -0.81 2.59
N ARG A 182 22.60 -1.59 2.91
CA ARG A 182 24.00 -1.20 2.84
C ARG A 182 24.66 -1.76 1.58
N TYR A 183 25.49 -0.93 0.95
CA TYR A 183 26.30 -1.28 -0.22
C TYR A 183 27.73 -0.85 -0.02
N PRO A 184 28.70 -1.33 -0.81
CA PRO A 184 30.09 -0.86 -0.74
C PRO A 184 30.24 0.65 -0.94
N GLU A 185 29.40 1.24 -1.79
CA GLU A 185 29.40 2.68 -2.08
C GLU A 185 28.60 3.54 -1.09
N GLY A 186 27.92 2.93 -0.11
CA GLY A 186 27.10 3.63 0.88
C GLY A 186 25.82 2.89 1.24
N ALA A 187 24.88 3.59 1.87
CA ALA A 187 23.58 3.04 2.22
C ALA A 187 22.47 3.70 1.42
N ARG A 188 21.40 2.97 1.11
CA ARG A 188 20.24 3.47 0.38
C ARG A 188 19.00 3.48 1.24
N THR A 189 18.19 4.49 1.03
CA THR A 189 16.85 4.60 1.58
C THR A 189 15.86 3.70 0.80
N ALA A 190 14.71 3.41 1.41
CA ALA A 190 13.64 2.71 0.70
C ALA A 190 13.20 3.47 -0.57
N PHE A 191 13.20 4.81 -0.57
CA PHE A 191 12.90 5.62 -1.76
C PHE A 191 13.93 5.39 -2.88
N GLU A 192 15.22 5.35 -2.57
CA GLU A 192 16.27 5.09 -3.56
C GLU A 192 16.14 3.71 -4.19
N GLU A 193 15.71 2.69 -3.42
CA GLU A 193 15.42 1.37 -3.98
C GLU A 193 14.23 1.42 -4.97
N HIS A 194 13.24 2.29 -4.72
CA HIS A 194 12.15 2.51 -5.69
C HIS A 194 12.60 3.22 -6.97
N LEU A 195 13.64 4.06 -6.94
CA LEU A 195 14.27 4.61 -8.15
C LEU A 195 14.91 3.49 -8.98
N VAL A 196 15.65 2.58 -8.33
CA VAL A 196 16.26 1.42 -9.01
C VAL A 196 15.21 0.54 -9.68
N GLU A 197 14.13 0.24 -8.98
CA GLU A 197 13.02 -0.53 -9.54
C GLU A 197 12.34 0.20 -10.71
N ALA A 198 12.13 1.52 -10.61
CA ALA A 198 11.54 2.32 -11.70
C ALA A 198 12.40 2.31 -12.96
N ALA A 199 13.73 2.46 -12.82
CA ALA A 199 14.67 2.35 -13.93
C ALA A 199 14.60 0.98 -14.62
N ALA A 200 14.38 -0.10 -13.83
CA ALA A 200 14.35 -1.47 -14.34
C ALA A 200 13.04 -1.86 -15.05
N VAL A 201 11.89 -1.24 -14.67
CA VAL A 201 10.56 -1.69 -15.15
C VAL A 201 9.75 -0.62 -15.87
N ALA A 202 10.07 0.68 -15.72
CA ALA A 202 9.29 1.77 -16.29
C ALA A 202 10.09 2.69 -17.24
N ARG A 203 11.34 2.33 -17.55
CA ARG A 203 12.17 3.08 -18.50
C ARG A 203 11.65 2.90 -19.91
N ASP A 204 11.42 4.02 -20.61
CA ASP A 204 10.96 4.01 -21.99
C ASP A 204 12.13 4.05 -23.00
N ARG A 205 11.80 3.99 -24.31
CA ARG A 205 12.81 4.06 -25.40
C ARG A 205 13.57 5.38 -25.47
N HIS A 206 13.08 6.44 -24.82
CA HIS A 206 13.75 7.74 -24.73
C HIS A 206 14.60 7.86 -23.46
N GLY A 207 14.71 6.78 -22.68
CA GLY A 207 15.46 6.73 -21.45
C GLY A 207 14.74 7.40 -20.26
N GLU A 208 13.42 7.63 -20.32
CA GLU A 208 12.68 8.19 -19.19
C GLU A 208 12.02 7.11 -18.35
N ALA A 209 12.29 7.13 -17.02
CA ALA A 209 11.68 6.25 -16.04
C ALA A 209 10.70 7.04 -15.14
N ARG A 210 9.42 6.64 -15.11
CA ARG A 210 8.35 7.34 -14.39
C ARG A 210 8.06 6.70 -13.05
N LEU A 211 8.17 7.51 -11.97
CA LEU A 211 7.85 7.12 -10.61
C LEU A 211 6.99 8.20 -9.96
N HIS A 212 5.90 7.81 -9.31
CA HIS A 212 5.07 8.70 -8.52
C HIS A 212 4.93 8.20 -7.10
N LEU A 213 5.14 9.07 -6.11
CA LEU A 213 4.97 8.75 -4.70
C LEU A 213 3.84 9.58 -4.11
N THR A 214 3.01 8.95 -3.29
CA THR A 214 2.13 9.70 -2.40
C THR A 214 2.82 9.87 -1.07
N VAL A 215 2.99 11.11 -0.64
CA VAL A 215 3.70 11.47 0.59
C VAL A 215 2.79 12.25 1.53
N SER A 216 3.11 12.32 2.80
CA SER A 216 2.44 13.25 3.70
C SER A 216 2.98 14.67 3.51
N PRO A 217 2.16 15.73 3.73
CA PRO A 217 2.57 17.12 3.49
C PRO A 217 3.83 17.52 4.26
N GLU A 218 3.99 17.03 5.49
CA GLU A 218 5.13 17.31 6.36
C GLU A 218 6.44 16.71 5.85
N HIS A 219 6.40 15.67 5.01
CA HIS A 219 7.59 14.99 4.49
C HIS A 219 7.91 15.29 3.03
N GLU A 220 7.04 15.98 2.30
CA GLU A 220 7.21 16.24 0.85
C GLU A 220 8.53 16.96 0.55
N ALA A 221 8.87 18.00 1.32
CA ALA A 221 10.13 18.73 1.15
C ALA A 221 11.37 17.83 1.38
N ALA A 222 11.30 16.90 2.34
CA ALA A 222 12.40 15.96 2.61
C ALA A 222 12.60 14.94 1.49
N PHE A 223 11.51 14.42 0.90
CA PHE A 223 11.60 13.57 -0.29
C PHE A 223 12.16 14.32 -1.50
N ALA A 224 11.72 15.56 -1.74
CA ALA A 224 12.25 16.39 -2.83
C ALA A 224 13.74 16.68 -2.64
N ALA A 225 14.18 17.03 -1.43
CA ALA A 225 15.59 17.27 -1.13
C ALA A 225 16.45 16.00 -1.30
N LEU A 226 15.94 14.83 -0.89
CA LEU A 226 16.62 13.56 -1.13
C LEU A 226 16.76 13.29 -2.63
N LEU A 227 15.68 13.44 -3.39
CA LEU A 227 15.70 13.25 -4.85
C LEU A 227 16.74 14.14 -5.52
N GLU A 228 16.77 15.45 -5.22
CA GLU A 228 17.75 16.38 -5.79
C GLU A 228 19.19 15.96 -5.49
N ARG A 229 19.46 15.47 -4.29
CA ARG A 229 20.78 15.00 -3.88
C ARG A 229 21.24 13.77 -4.65
N VAL A 230 20.33 12.81 -4.93
CA VAL A 230 20.70 11.49 -5.49
C VAL A 230 20.45 11.38 -6.99
N ARG A 231 19.53 12.17 -7.57
CA ARG A 231 19.07 12.08 -8.95
C ARG A 231 20.19 11.87 -9.96
N ALA A 232 21.15 12.78 -10.00
CA ALA A 232 22.22 12.74 -11.01
C ALA A 232 23.09 11.49 -10.95
N ALA A 233 23.30 10.92 -9.74
CA ALA A 233 24.05 9.69 -9.56
C ALA A 233 23.28 8.48 -10.11
N TYR A 234 21.99 8.41 -9.81
CA TYR A 234 21.12 7.33 -10.29
C TYR A 234 20.84 7.41 -11.77
N GLU A 235 20.66 8.61 -12.34
CA GLU A 235 20.50 8.82 -13.79
C GLU A 235 21.73 8.35 -14.56
N ARG A 236 22.94 8.68 -14.10
CA ARG A 236 24.20 8.15 -14.68
C ARG A 236 24.32 6.63 -14.52
N ARG A 237 23.98 6.09 -13.33
CA ARG A 237 24.12 4.66 -13.06
C ARG A 237 23.23 3.80 -13.97
N PHE A 238 22.00 4.27 -14.24
CA PHE A 238 21.00 3.50 -14.99
C PHE A 238 20.82 4.00 -16.43
N ASP A 239 21.61 4.97 -16.87
CA ASP A 239 21.51 5.60 -18.19
C ASP A 239 20.05 5.97 -18.50
N CYS A 240 19.41 6.71 -17.60
CA CYS A 240 18.03 7.14 -17.74
C CYS A 240 17.81 8.52 -17.10
N ARG A 241 16.67 9.13 -17.40
CA ARG A 241 16.16 10.33 -16.70
C ARG A 241 14.98 9.91 -15.83
N PHE A 242 14.92 10.41 -14.60
CA PHE A 242 13.82 10.14 -13.72
C PHE A 242 12.74 11.23 -13.77
N ALA A 243 11.55 10.90 -14.25
CA ALA A 243 10.34 11.70 -14.07
C ALA A 243 9.66 11.30 -12.74
N VAL A 244 10.09 11.94 -11.66
CA VAL A 244 9.53 11.67 -10.32
C VAL A 244 8.52 12.74 -9.95
N GLY A 245 7.29 12.31 -9.63
CA GLY A 245 6.24 13.15 -9.10
C GLY A 245 5.93 12.82 -7.64
N PHE A 246 5.56 13.84 -6.88
CA PHE A 246 5.01 13.70 -5.54
C PHE A 246 3.58 14.22 -5.50
N SER A 247 2.73 13.59 -4.69
CA SER A 247 1.42 14.13 -4.36
C SER A 247 1.05 13.82 -2.92
N THR A 248 0.26 14.71 -2.32
CA THR A 248 -0.30 14.51 -1.00
C THR A 248 -1.75 14.06 -1.07
N GLN A 249 -2.25 13.39 -0.04
CA GLN A 249 -3.66 13.12 0.13
C GLN A 249 -4.39 14.46 0.26
N ARG A 250 -5.44 14.67 -0.53
CA ARG A 250 -6.23 15.90 -0.47
C ARG A 250 -7.06 15.95 0.79
N ARG A 251 -7.14 17.13 1.41
CA ARG A 251 -8.04 17.38 2.55
C ARG A 251 -9.51 17.17 2.22
N ALA A 252 -9.91 17.35 0.99
CA ALA A 252 -11.25 17.02 0.49
C ALA A 252 -11.59 15.51 0.60
N THR A 253 -10.60 14.65 0.80
CA THR A 253 -10.78 13.21 1.04
C THR A 253 -10.80 12.84 2.52
N ASP A 254 -10.59 13.79 3.43
CA ASP A 254 -10.69 13.56 4.87
C ASP A 254 -12.12 13.17 5.26
N THR A 255 -12.24 12.45 6.36
CA THR A 255 -13.51 11.95 6.86
C THR A 255 -13.84 12.52 8.24
N ILE A 256 -15.13 12.75 8.48
CA ILE A 256 -15.60 13.26 9.78
C ILE A 256 -15.38 12.20 10.87
N ALA A 257 -14.95 12.64 12.06
CA ALA A 257 -14.98 11.81 13.26
C ALA A 257 -16.27 12.07 14.04
N VAL A 258 -16.80 11.02 14.73
CA VAL A 258 -17.98 11.13 15.56
C VAL A 258 -17.70 10.62 16.98
N ASP A 259 -18.51 11.03 17.95
CA ASP A 259 -18.48 10.50 19.32
C ASP A 259 -19.19 9.13 19.42
N ALA A 260 -19.33 8.62 20.63
CA ALA A 260 -20.01 7.35 20.90
C ALA A 260 -21.47 7.34 20.41
N ASP A 261 -22.14 8.49 20.43
CA ASP A 261 -23.55 8.68 20.05
C ASP A 261 -23.72 9.00 18.55
N ASN A 262 -22.66 8.89 17.75
CA ASN A 262 -22.61 9.25 16.32
C ASN A 262 -22.82 10.75 16.02
N ARG A 263 -22.61 11.64 17.00
CA ARG A 263 -22.61 13.07 16.78
C ARG A 263 -21.23 13.53 16.31
N PRO A 264 -21.14 14.56 15.43
CA PRO A 264 -19.86 15.10 14.99
C PRO A 264 -18.93 15.44 16.15
N PHE A 265 -17.75 14.83 16.18
CA PHE A 265 -16.75 15.12 17.21
C PHE A 265 -16.17 16.51 16.98
N ARG A 266 -16.11 17.30 18.07
CA ARG A 266 -15.54 18.64 18.01
C ARG A 266 -14.27 18.74 18.87
N ASP A 267 -13.27 19.34 18.26
CA ASP A 267 -12.03 19.74 18.91
C ASP A 267 -11.94 21.27 18.92
N ARG A 268 -11.90 21.87 20.12
CA ARG A 268 -11.88 23.34 20.30
C ARG A 268 -12.97 24.07 19.49
N GLY A 269 -14.16 23.49 19.47
CA GLY A 269 -15.32 24.03 18.76
C GLY A 269 -15.38 23.74 17.26
N ARG A 270 -14.31 23.28 16.61
CA ARG A 270 -14.29 22.90 15.18
C ARG A 270 -14.63 21.42 15.00
N LEU A 271 -15.24 21.05 13.87
CA LEU A 271 -15.43 19.66 13.48
C LEU A 271 -14.08 18.97 13.31
N LEU A 272 -13.96 17.74 13.82
CA LEU A 272 -12.74 16.95 13.67
C LEU A 272 -12.82 16.10 12.39
N PHE A 273 -11.94 16.39 11.45
CA PHE A 273 -11.69 15.56 10.27
C PHE A 273 -10.38 14.80 10.43
N ARG A 274 -10.32 13.62 9.83
CA ARG A 274 -9.15 12.75 9.83
C ARG A 274 -8.85 12.26 8.42
N PRO A 275 -7.58 11.96 8.10
CA PRO A 275 -7.24 11.35 6.82
C PRO A 275 -8.09 10.10 6.56
N GLY A 276 -8.62 9.98 5.35
CA GLY A 276 -9.54 8.91 4.93
C GLY A 276 -8.86 7.53 4.74
N GLY A 277 -7.62 7.33 5.24
CA GLY A 277 -6.85 6.12 5.06
C GLY A 277 -6.30 5.96 3.63
N HIS A 278 -5.75 4.76 3.33
CA HIS A 278 -5.16 4.51 2.00
C HIS A 278 -6.21 4.49 0.87
N GLY A 279 -7.49 4.39 1.19
CA GLY A 279 -8.58 4.48 0.22
C GLY A 279 -8.68 5.85 -0.46
N ALA A 280 -8.28 6.92 0.22
CA ALA A 280 -8.21 8.26 -0.35
C ALA A 280 -7.23 8.35 -1.53
N LEU A 281 -6.24 7.44 -1.62
CA LEU A 281 -5.23 7.42 -2.66
C LEU A 281 -5.77 7.04 -4.04
N ILE A 282 -7.02 6.59 -4.15
CA ILE A 282 -7.70 6.40 -5.46
C ILE A 282 -7.78 7.73 -6.22
N ASP A 283 -7.96 8.86 -5.52
CA ASP A 283 -7.94 10.20 -6.12
C ASP A 283 -6.55 10.58 -6.66
N ASN A 284 -5.48 10.23 -5.92
CA ASN A 284 -4.11 10.42 -6.39
C ASN A 284 -3.81 9.57 -7.63
N LEU A 285 -4.26 8.30 -7.63
CA LEU A 285 -4.11 7.39 -8.76
C LEU A 285 -4.85 7.88 -10.00
N ALA A 286 -6.10 8.35 -9.85
CA ALA A 286 -6.89 8.90 -10.94
C ALA A 286 -6.23 10.12 -11.60
N ARG A 287 -5.63 11.01 -10.81
CA ARG A 287 -4.95 12.22 -11.30
C ARG A 287 -3.62 11.96 -11.96
N LEU A 288 -3.01 10.82 -11.69
CA LEU A 288 -1.78 10.42 -12.35
C LEU A 288 -1.94 10.36 -13.88
N GLY A 289 -3.16 10.05 -14.36
CA GLY A 289 -3.44 9.94 -15.79
C GLY A 289 -2.64 8.84 -16.49
N GLY A 290 -2.08 7.89 -15.72
CA GLY A 290 -1.28 6.78 -16.23
C GLY A 290 -2.08 5.83 -17.12
N ASP A 291 -1.38 4.99 -17.89
CA ASP A 291 -1.99 3.91 -18.69
C ASP A 291 -1.82 2.57 -17.95
N LEU A 292 -0.60 2.09 -17.85
CA LEU A 292 -0.24 0.94 -17.04
C LEU A 292 0.47 1.41 -15.78
N VAL A 293 -0.09 1.09 -14.62
CA VAL A 293 0.44 1.57 -13.34
C VAL A 293 0.79 0.38 -12.44
N LEU A 294 2.06 0.31 -12.04
CA LEU A 294 2.51 -0.63 -11.02
C LEU A 294 2.37 -0.02 -9.64
N ILE A 295 1.54 -0.59 -8.78
CA ILE A 295 1.39 -0.19 -7.37
C ILE A 295 2.20 -1.13 -6.49
N LYS A 296 3.11 -0.56 -5.69
CA LYS A 296 3.92 -1.30 -4.72
C LYS A 296 4.20 -0.43 -3.51
N ASN A 297 4.04 -0.99 -2.31
CA ASN A 297 4.27 -0.25 -1.07
C ASN A 297 5.74 0.13 -0.89
N ILE A 298 5.98 1.29 -0.23
CA ILE A 298 7.30 1.87 0.02
C ILE A 298 8.25 0.92 0.78
N ASP A 299 7.72 0.05 1.61
CA ASP A 299 8.48 -0.83 2.50
C ASP A 299 8.78 -2.22 1.91
N ASN A 300 8.29 -2.52 0.70
CA ASN A 300 8.55 -3.79 0.03
C ASN A 300 9.64 -3.61 -1.02
N VAL A 301 10.89 -3.54 -0.60
CA VAL A 301 12.07 -3.37 -1.45
C VAL A 301 13.18 -4.33 -1.04
N GLN A 302 14.09 -4.62 -1.96
CA GLN A 302 15.17 -5.57 -1.78
C GLN A 302 16.51 -4.97 -2.23
N PRO A 303 17.65 -5.42 -1.68
CA PRO A 303 18.96 -5.06 -2.18
C PRO A 303 19.20 -5.60 -3.60
N ASP A 304 20.21 -5.03 -4.29
CA ASP A 304 20.48 -5.29 -5.71
C ASP A 304 20.67 -6.76 -6.05
N ASP A 305 21.33 -7.51 -5.17
CA ASP A 305 21.63 -8.93 -5.32
C ASP A 305 20.44 -9.88 -5.07
N GLN A 306 19.35 -9.37 -4.48
CA GLN A 306 18.19 -10.19 -4.10
C GLN A 306 16.89 -9.79 -4.82
N ARG A 307 16.86 -8.67 -5.55
CA ARG A 307 15.65 -8.16 -6.19
C ARG A 307 15.24 -8.87 -7.48
N GLY A 308 16.03 -9.85 -7.96
CA GLY A 308 15.81 -10.51 -9.25
C GLY A 308 14.39 -11.00 -9.44
N ALA A 309 13.88 -11.79 -8.48
CA ALA A 309 12.51 -12.30 -8.53
C ALA A 309 11.46 -11.18 -8.50
N ALA A 310 11.65 -10.12 -7.69
CA ALA A 310 10.71 -9.01 -7.65
C ALA A 310 10.67 -8.26 -9.00
N LEU A 311 11.81 -8.00 -9.63
CA LEU A 311 11.87 -7.34 -10.94
C LEU A 311 11.24 -8.19 -12.06
N GLU A 312 11.48 -9.49 -12.07
CA GLU A 312 10.84 -10.42 -13.01
C GLU A 312 9.32 -10.31 -12.90
N TRP A 313 8.79 -10.46 -11.68
CA TRP A 313 7.35 -10.48 -11.50
C TRP A 313 6.68 -9.10 -11.64
N MET A 314 7.40 -7.99 -11.43
CA MET A 314 6.91 -6.66 -11.84
C MET A 314 6.66 -6.61 -13.35
N ARG A 315 7.60 -7.12 -14.15
CA ARG A 315 7.50 -7.16 -15.62
C ARG A 315 6.38 -8.10 -16.07
N VAL A 316 6.32 -9.28 -15.49
CA VAL A 316 5.28 -10.29 -15.80
C VAL A 316 3.89 -9.75 -15.51
N LEU A 317 3.65 -9.17 -14.31
CA LEU A 317 2.33 -8.64 -13.96
C LEU A 317 1.93 -7.45 -14.84
N LEU A 318 2.85 -6.51 -15.11
CA LEU A 318 2.61 -5.38 -16.00
C LEU A 318 2.31 -5.83 -17.44
N GLY A 319 3.09 -6.78 -17.95
CA GLY A 319 2.88 -7.32 -19.29
C GLY A 319 1.59 -8.13 -19.39
N HIS A 320 1.26 -8.92 -18.36
CA HIS A 320 -0.01 -9.65 -18.32
C HIS A 320 -1.21 -8.68 -18.28
N ALA A 321 -1.10 -7.58 -17.54
CA ALA A 321 -2.11 -6.52 -17.55
C ALA A 321 -2.25 -5.88 -18.93
N ALA A 322 -1.14 -5.66 -19.66
CA ALA A 322 -1.18 -5.14 -21.03
C ALA A 322 -1.87 -6.12 -22.01
N VAL A 323 -1.56 -7.41 -21.91
CA VAL A 323 -2.20 -8.47 -22.72
C VAL A 323 -3.70 -8.53 -22.45
N LEU A 324 -4.11 -8.55 -21.18
CA LEU A 324 -5.52 -8.56 -20.79
C LEU A 324 -6.25 -7.28 -21.22
N GLN A 325 -5.63 -6.10 -21.11
CA GLN A 325 -6.22 -4.85 -21.58
C GLN A 325 -6.53 -4.92 -23.10
N GLN A 326 -5.59 -5.43 -23.90
CA GLN A 326 -5.82 -5.60 -25.35
C GLN A 326 -6.97 -6.57 -25.62
N ALA A 327 -7.03 -7.70 -24.89
CA ALA A 327 -8.10 -8.67 -25.01
C ALA A 327 -9.47 -8.09 -24.61
N VAL A 328 -9.54 -7.33 -23.50
CA VAL A 328 -10.75 -6.61 -23.05
C VAL A 328 -11.27 -5.68 -24.15
N VAL A 329 -10.38 -4.87 -24.74
CA VAL A 329 -10.74 -3.94 -25.82
C VAL A 329 -11.24 -4.70 -27.06
N ALA A 330 -10.59 -5.79 -27.44
CA ALA A 330 -11.00 -6.61 -28.59
C ALA A 330 -12.38 -7.23 -28.38
N HIS A 331 -12.61 -7.86 -27.22
CA HIS A 331 -13.89 -8.48 -26.88
C HIS A 331 -15.03 -7.45 -26.73
N ARG A 332 -14.75 -6.26 -26.16
CA ARG A 332 -15.72 -5.18 -26.07
C ARG A 332 -16.19 -4.72 -27.47
N ARG A 333 -15.24 -4.56 -28.42
CA ARG A 333 -15.56 -4.22 -29.82
C ARG A 333 -16.37 -5.32 -30.50
N ALA A 334 -15.96 -6.57 -30.34
CA ALA A 334 -16.65 -7.73 -30.91
C ALA A 334 -18.08 -7.89 -30.36
N ALA A 335 -18.28 -7.65 -29.07
CA ALA A 335 -19.59 -7.71 -28.43
C ALA A 335 -20.57 -6.67 -28.99
N GLY A 336 -20.11 -5.50 -29.38
CA GLY A 336 -20.92 -4.47 -30.05
C GLY A 336 -21.18 -4.73 -31.52
N ALA A 337 -20.44 -5.67 -32.15
CA ALA A 337 -20.50 -5.91 -33.59
C ALA A 337 -21.40 -7.07 -33.98
N SER A 338 -21.54 -8.13 -33.16
CA SER A 338 -22.29 -9.33 -33.50
C SER A 338 -22.73 -10.17 -32.27
N ALA A 339 -23.74 -11.02 -32.45
CA ALA A 339 -24.19 -11.96 -31.41
C ALA A 339 -23.11 -13.00 -31.04
N ASP A 340 -22.32 -13.46 -32.01
CA ASP A 340 -21.19 -14.37 -31.77
C ASP A 340 -20.08 -13.67 -30.98
N GLY A 341 -19.80 -12.39 -31.29
CA GLY A 341 -18.87 -11.56 -30.53
C GLY A 341 -19.33 -11.35 -29.09
N ALA A 342 -20.62 -11.10 -28.86
CA ALA A 342 -21.20 -11.01 -27.51
C ALA A 342 -21.08 -12.34 -26.75
N ALA A 343 -21.34 -13.50 -27.41
CA ALA A 343 -21.15 -14.81 -26.80
C ALA A 343 -19.67 -15.10 -26.46
N ALA A 344 -18.73 -14.70 -27.33
CA ALA A 344 -17.31 -14.81 -27.07
C ALA A 344 -16.88 -13.93 -25.90
N ALA A 345 -17.39 -12.69 -25.81
CA ALA A 345 -17.13 -11.77 -24.70
C ALA A 345 -17.64 -12.32 -23.36
N ARG A 346 -18.81 -12.97 -23.31
CA ARG A 346 -19.30 -13.62 -22.08
C ARG A 346 -18.40 -14.76 -21.64
N ARG A 347 -17.96 -15.61 -22.58
CA ARG A 347 -17.00 -16.67 -22.24
C ARG A 347 -15.71 -16.09 -21.69
N PHE A 348 -15.15 -15.09 -22.35
CA PHE A 348 -13.95 -14.41 -21.90
C PHE A 348 -14.11 -13.81 -20.48
N LEU A 349 -15.23 -13.13 -20.19
CA LEU A 349 -15.55 -12.60 -18.86
C LEU A 349 -15.62 -13.70 -17.80
N ALA A 350 -16.26 -14.83 -18.12
CA ALA A 350 -16.38 -15.96 -17.21
C ALA A 350 -15.02 -16.65 -16.97
N GLU A 351 -14.27 -16.92 -18.02
CA GLU A 351 -12.99 -17.63 -17.94
C GLU A 351 -11.88 -16.80 -17.32
N SER A 352 -11.80 -15.50 -17.69
CA SER A 352 -10.70 -14.65 -17.23
C SER A 352 -10.96 -13.99 -15.88
N PHE A 353 -12.22 -13.65 -15.55
CA PHE A 353 -12.56 -12.86 -14.36
C PHE A 353 -13.60 -13.54 -13.46
N GLY A 354 -14.11 -14.72 -13.84
CA GLY A 354 -15.19 -15.39 -13.11
C GLY A 354 -16.52 -14.62 -13.12
N LEU A 355 -16.70 -13.71 -14.08
CA LEU A 355 -17.89 -12.86 -14.15
C LEU A 355 -18.96 -13.47 -15.02
N THR A 356 -20.15 -13.73 -14.43
CA THR A 356 -21.35 -14.10 -15.16
C THR A 356 -22.14 -12.84 -15.51
N VAL A 357 -22.39 -12.62 -16.81
CA VAL A 357 -23.06 -11.41 -17.30
C VAL A 357 -24.27 -11.83 -18.14
N ALA A 358 -25.41 -11.15 -17.93
CA ALA A 358 -26.59 -11.33 -18.75
C ALA A 358 -26.34 -10.87 -20.20
N ALA A 359 -27.09 -11.44 -21.16
CA ALA A 359 -27.01 -11.04 -22.56
C ALA A 359 -27.31 -9.55 -22.72
N GLY A 360 -26.47 -8.85 -23.47
CA GLY A 360 -26.51 -7.39 -23.66
C GLY A 360 -25.75 -6.56 -22.63
N GLY A 361 -25.20 -7.18 -21.57
CA GLY A 361 -24.40 -6.51 -20.54
C GLY A 361 -22.89 -6.58 -20.79
N GLU A 362 -22.41 -7.29 -21.82
CA GLU A 362 -21.01 -7.63 -22.05
C GLU A 362 -20.14 -6.39 -22.24
N ALA A 363 -20.58 -5.46 -23.07
CA ALA A 363 -19.83 -4.24 -23.37
C ALA A 363 -19.64 -3.38 -22.11
N ALA A 364 -20.68 -3.24 -21.29
CA ALA A 364 -20.61 -2.50 -20.01
C ALA A 364 -19.73 -3.22 -18.97
N ALA A 365 -19.76 -4.56 -18.94
CA ALA A 365 -18.92 -5.36 -18.06
C ALA A 365 -17.44 -5.26 -18.41
N LEU A 366 -17.11 -5.08 -19.70
CA LEU A 366 -15.75 -4.91 -20.21
C LEU A 366 -15.27 -3.44 -20.16
N ASP A 367 -16.17 -2.46 -19.95
CA ASP A 367 -15.83 -1.04 -19.85
C ASP A 367 -15.46 -0.64 -18.43
N ARG A 368 -14.41 -1.27 -17.91
CA ARG A 368 -13.94 -1.11 -16.53
C ARG A 368 -12.41 -1.07 -16.46
N PRO A 369 -11.84 -0.39 -15.46
CA PRO A 369 -10.42 -0.55 -15.15
C PRO A 369 -10.10 -2.02 -14.84
N LEU A 370 -8.85 -2.40 -15.12
CA LEU A 370 -8.35 -3.75 -14.91
C LEU A 370 -7.21 -3.72 -13.89
N ARG A 371 -7.13 -4.73 -13.02
CA ARG A 371 -5.96 -4.99 -12.18
C ARG A 371 -5.54 -6.47 -12.24
N VAL A 372 -4.23 -6.66 -12.30
CA VAL A 372 -3.56 -7.96 -12.09
C VAL A 372 -2.81 -7.87 -10.78
N CYS A 373 -3.21 -8.67 -9.81
CA CYS A 373 -2.68 -8.64 -8.45
C CYS A 373 -1.78 -9.85 -8.22
N GLY A 374 -0.50 -9.62 -7.94
CA GLY A 374 0.37 -10.67 -7.42
C GLY A 374 -0.11 -11.11 -6.04
N VAL A 375 -0.25 -12.41 -5.81
CA VAL A 375 -0.55 -12.99 -4.51
C VAL A 375 0.51 -14.02 -4.14
N VAL A 376 0.89 -14.06 -2.88
CA VAL A 376 1.86 -15.03 -2.34
C VAL A 376 1.16 -16.04 -1.46
N ARG A 377 1.74 -17.23 -1.29
CA ARG A 377 1.25 -18.20 -0.31
C ARG A 377 1.28 -17.57 1.08
N ASN A 378 0.18 -17.75 1.81
CA ASN A 378 0.05 -17.24 3.16
C ASN A 378 0.92 -18.09 4.10
N THR A 379 1.85 -17.46 4.81
CA THR A 379 2.73 -18.07 5.83
C THR A 379 2.49 -17.48 7.20
N GLY A 380 1.39 -16.76 7.40
CA GLY A 380 0.97 -16.19 8.68
C GLY A 380 1.07 -14.67 8.74
N GLU A 381 1.31 -13.99 7.62
CA GLU A 381 1.34 -12.53 7.57
C GLU A 381 -0.04 -11.94 7.84
N PRO A 382 -0.13 -10.86 8.64
CA PRO A 382 -1.37 -10.13 8.81
C PRO A 382 -1.70 -9.31 7.55
N GLY A 383 -2.95 -9.35 7.12
CA GLY A 383 -3.43 -8.56 5.98
C GLY A 383 -4.59 -9.20 5.25
N GLY A 384 -4.82 -8.73 4.04
CA GLY A 384 -5.90 -9.19 3.18
C GLY A 384 -5.48 -10.34 2.26
N GLY A 385 -6.46 -11.13 1.87
CA GLY A 385 -6.31 -12.20 0.88
C GLY A 385 -7.30 -12.09 -0.28
N PRO A 386 -7.10 -12.91 -1.32
CA PRO A 386 -8.03 -13.01 -2.44
C PRO A 386 -9.22 -13.92 -2.08
N PHE A 387 -10.43 -13.40 -2.27
CA PHE A 387 -11.68 -14.12 -2.01
C PHE A 387 -12.70 -13.91 -3.12
N TRP A 388 -13.53 -14.90 -3.35
CA TRP A 388 -14.80 -14.74 -4.01
C TRP A 388 -15.80 -14.12 -3.02
N VAL A 389 -16.33 -12.96 -3.36
CA VAL A 389 -17.24 -12.16 -2.52
C VAL A 389 -18.57 -12.00 -3.22
N ARG A 390 -19.67 -12.24 -2.48
CA ARG A 390 -21.02 -11.99 -2.95
C ARG A 390 -21.45 -10.57 -2.57
N ASP A 391 -21.84 -9.78 -3.57
CA ASP A 391 -22.42 -8.46 -3.34
C ASP A 391 -23.90 -8.49 -2.96
N ALA A 392 -24.48 -7.33 -2.71
CA ALA A 392 -25.88 -7.20 -2.34
C ALA A 392 -26.85 -7.64 -3.44
N ASP A 393 -26.44 -7.58 -4.70
CA ASP A 393 -27.21 -7.97 -5.88
C ASP A 393 -27.09 -9.47 -6.18
N GLY A 394 -26.28 -10.19 -5.41
CA GLY A 394 -26.03 -11.62 -5.53
C GLY A 394 -24.92 -11.99 -6.52
N ALA A 395 -24.28 -11.02 -7.15
CA ALA A 395 -23.12 -11.29 -8.03
C ALA A 395 -21.89 -11.70 -7.19
N VAL A 396 -21.12 -12.63 -7.72
CA VAL A 396 -19.89 -13.11 -7.07
C VAL A 396 -18.69 -12.61 -7.86
N THR A 397 -17.79 -11.91 -7.19
CA THR A 397 -16.60 -11.30 -7.80
C THR A 397 -15.35 -11.59 -6.99
N ALA A 398 -14.18 -11.60 -7.65
CA ALA A 398 -12.89 -11.77 -7.01
C ALA A 398 -12.43 -10.45 -6.37
N GLN A 399 -12.21 -10.44 -5.06
CA GLN A 399 -11.86 -9.24 -4.27
C GLN A 399 -10.70 -9.51 -3.33
N ILE A 400 -9.95 -8.46 -2.98
CA ILE A 400 -9.04 -8.47 -1.85
C ILE A 400 -9.82 -8.07 -0.61
N VAL A 401 -9.85 -8.93 0.42
CA VAL A 401 -10.59 -8.71 1.66
C VAL A 401 -9.65 -8.76 2.85
N GLU A 402 -9.73 -7.78 3.72
CA GLU A 402 -9.01 -7.70 4.99
C GLU A 402 -9.89 -8.19 6.16
N SER A 403 -9.25 -8.67 7.24
CA SER A 403 -9.95 -9.24 8.39
C SER A 403 -11.00 -8.29 9.01
N ALA A 404 -10.74 -6.98 8.98
CA ALA A 404 -11.66 -5.97 9.49
C ALA A 404 -12.96 -5.83 8.68
N GLN A 405 -13.01 -6.39 7.46
CA GLN A 405 -14.20 -6.37 6.59
C GLN A 405 -15.11 -7.58 6.78
N VAL A 406 -14.65 -8.57 7.54
CA VAL A 406 -15.36 -9.84 7.77
C VAL A 406 -16.10 -9.80 9.09
N ASP A 407 -17.31 -10.38 9.14
CA ASP A 407 -18.04 -10.53 10.40
C ASP A 407 -17.30 -11.47 11.35
N SER A 408 -16.66 -10.90 12.36
CA SER A 408 -15.98 -11.66 13.40
C SER A 408 -16.94 -12.40 14.34
N GLY A 409 -18.23 -12.08 14.33
CA GLY A 409 -19.29 -12.76 15.08
C GLY A 409 -19.79 -14.03 14.39
N ASP A 410 -19.63 -14.14 13.04
CA ASP A 410 -20.06 -15.32 12.26
C ASP A 410 -18.93 -16.37 12.17
N PRO A 411 -19.09 -17.56 12.80
CA PRO A 411 -18.10 -18.64 12.71
C PRO A 411 -17.85 -19.13 11.29
N GLY A 412 -18.89 -19.12 10.42
CA GLY A 412 -18.78 -19.54 9.02
C GLY A 412 -17.90 -18.58 8.24
N GLN A 413 -18.12 -17.28 8.37
CA GLN A 413 -17.29 -16.26 7.70
C GLN A 413 -15.85 -16.25 8.22
N ARG A 414 -15.64 -16.43 9.54
CA ARG A 414 -14.29 -16.62 10.09
C ARG A 414 -13.61 -17.86 9.53
N GLY A 415 -14.34 -18.96 9.38
CA GLY A 415 -13.81 -20.20 8.80
C GLY A 415 -13.38 -20.01 7.35
N VAL A 416 -14.19 -19.35 6.52
CA VAL A 416 -13.85 -19.02 5.14
C VAL A 416 -12.60 -18.12 5.09
N PHE A 417 -12.53 -17.09 5.92
CA PHE A 417 -11.37 -16.18 5.96
C PHE A 417 -10.09 -16.91 6.39
N ALA A 418 -10.16 -17.74 7.41
CA ALA A 418 -9.02 -18.52 7.91
C ALA A 418 -8.52 -19.59 6.91
N ALA A 419 -9.37 -20.02 5.97
CA ALA A 419 -9.02 -20.98 4.92
C ALA A 419 -8.24 -20.34 3.76
N ALA A 420 -7.92 -19.03 3.82
CA ALA A 420 -7.18 -18.34 2.77
C ALA A 420 -5.77 -18.95 2.59
N SER A 421 -5.51 -19.49 1.41
CA SER A 421 -4.20 -20.07 1.06
C SER A 421 -3.20 -19.01 0.55
N HIS A 422 -3.68 -17.82 0.20
CA HIS A 422 -2.90 -16.73 -0.36
C HIS A 422 -3.14 -15.41 0.37
N PHE A 423 -2.13 -14.56 0.29
CA PHE A 423 -2.09 -13.22 0.87
C PHE A 423 -1.80 -12.19 -0.22
N ASN A 424 -2.34 -10.97 -0.06
CA ASN A 424 -2.08 -9.85 -0.96
C ASN A 424 -0.89 -8.99 -0.47
N PRO A 425 0.27 -9.05 -1.12
CA PRO A 425 1.46 -8.27 -0.75
C PRO A 425 1.39 -6.80 -1.23
N VAL A 426 0.28 -6.36 -1.81
CA VAL A 426 0.16 -5.06 -2.52
C VAL A 426 1.22 -4.95 -3.63
N PHE A 427 1.07 -5.79 -4.64
CA PHE A 427 1.93 -5.88 -5.81
C PHE A 427 1.02 -5.98 -7.05
N LEU A 428 0.55 -4.81 -7.51
CA LEU A 428 -0.54 -4.72 -8.47
C LEU A 428 -0.11 -4.03 -9.76
N ALA A 429 -0.48 -4.59 -10.91
CA ALA A 429 -0.41 -3.93 -12.20
C ALA A 429 -1.83 -3.53 -12.64
N CYS A 430 -2.05 -2.25 -12.87
CA CYS A 430 -3.35 -1.67 -13.19
C CYS A 430 -3.36 -1.10 -14.61
N ALA A 431 -4.42 -1.37 -15.39
CA ALA A 431 -4.68 -0.70 -16.66
C ALA A 431 -5.84 0.30 -16.46
N LEU A 432 -5.55 1.59 -16.66
CA LEU A 432 -6.42 2.70 -16.25
C LEU A 432 -7.06 3.45 -17.42
N ARG A 433 -6.89 2.97 -18.66
CA ARG A 433 -7.43 3.59 -19.87
C ARG A 433 -8.39 2.65 -20.60
N ASP A 434 -9.43 3.25 -21.18
CA ASP A 434 -10.41 2.56 -22.01
C ASP A 434 -9.85 2.20 -23.41
N GLY A 435 -10.69 1.60 -24.25
CA GLY A 435 -10.31 1.18 -25.61
C GLY A 435 -10.01 2.33 -26.58
N GLU A 436 -10.34 3.55 -26.22
CA GLU A 436 -10.04 4.78 -26.93
C GLU A 436 -8.84 5.54 -26.34
N GLY A 437 -8.19 4.98 -25.32
CA GLY A 437 -7.03 5.56 -24.66
C GLY A 437 -7.37 6.67 -23.65
N ARG A 438 -8.65 6.86 -23.28
CA ARG A 438 -9.09 7.84 -22.30
C ARG A 438 -8.98 7.29 -20.89
N PRO A 439 -8.55 8.07 -19.90
CA PRO A 439 -8.54 7.63 -18.51
C PRO A 439 -9.96 7.30 -18.03
N PHE A 440 -10.10 6.20 -17.28
CA PHE A 440 -11.35 5.94 -16.56
C PHE A 440 -11.55 6.92 -15.41
N ASP A 441 -12.81 7.32 -15.18
CA ASP A 441 -13.21 7.96 -13.92
C ASP A 441 -13.26 6.87 -12.83
N LEU A 442 -12.17 6.73 -12.07
CA LEU A 442 -12.00 5.65 -11.08
C LEU A 442 -13.04 5.73 -9.94
N SER A 443 -13.62 6.92 -9.68
CA SER A 443 -14.61 7.10 -8.63
C SER A 443 -15.89 6.30 -8.87
N ARG A 444 -16.24 6.03 -10.13
CA ARG A 444 -17.41 5.24 -10.53
C ARG A 444 -17.31 3.76 -10.18
N PHE A 445 -16.08 3.27 -9.91
CA PHE A 445 -15.81 1.86 -9.69
C PHE A 445 -15.50 1.55 -8.22
N VAL A 446 -15.69 2.52 -7.33
CA VAL A 446 -15.59 2.36 -5.88
C VAL A 446 -16.87 1.74 -5.34
N ASP A 447 -16.76 0.80 -4.40
CA ASP A 447 -17.87 0.41 -3.54
C ASP A 447 -17.93 1.35 -2.33
N PRO A 448 -18.91 2.27 -2.25
CA PRO A 448 -18.97 3.26 -1.18
C PRO A 448 -19.37 2.65 0.18
N SER A 449 -19.82 1.39 0.21
CA SER A 449 -20.18 0.67 1.43
C SER A 449 -18.99 -0.05 2.08
N ALA A 450 -17.90 -0.28 1.34
CA ALA A 450 -16.71 -1.00 1.82
C ALA A 450 -15.79 -0.11 2.69
N VAL A 451 -16.39 0.65 3.61
CA VAL A 451 -15.68 1.54 4.55
C VAL A 451 -15.26 0.79 5.81
N PHE A 452 -14.29 1.35 6.54
CA PHE A 452 -13.87 0.86 7.84
C PHE A 452 -14.24 1.85 8.93
N ILE A 453 -14.82 1.36 10.04
CA ILE A 453 -15.09 2.16 11.24
C ILE A 453 -14.12 1.72 12.32
N ALA A 454 -13.21 2.63 12.71
CA ALA A 454 -12.21 2.37 13.73
C ALA A 454 -12.53 3.15 15.01
N HIS A 455 -12.40 2.50 16.16
CA HIS A 455 -12.49 3.13 17.47
C HIS A 455 -11.13 3.71 17.84
N LYS A 456 -11.10 4.98 18.19
CA LYS A 456 -9.88 5.74 18.53
C LYS A 456 -10.16 6.65 19.73
N SER A 457 -9.14 7.38 20.16
CA SER A 457 -9.29 8.43 21.17
C SER A 457 -8.53 9.67 20.77
N LYS A 458 -8.98 10.83 21.28
CA LYS A 458 -8.27 12.11 21.20
C LYS A 458 -8.42 12.82 22.55
N ASP A 459 -7.28 13.16 23.16
CA ASP A 459 -7.21 13.82 24.46
C ASP A 459 -8.08 13.11 25.55
N GLY A 460 -8.00 11.76 25.58
CA GLY A 460 -8.77 10.92 26.51
C GLY A 460 -10.23 10.72 26.15
N ARG A 461 -10.77 11.37 25.11
CA ARG A 461 -12.15 11.24 24.66
C ARG A 461 -12.26 10.20 23.57
N ALA A 462 -13.13 9.21 23.76
CA ALA A 462 -13.41 8.18 22.74
C ALA A 462 -14.07 8.79 21.49
N LEU A 463 -13.68 8.31 20.31
CA LEU A 463 -14.29 8.67 19.05
C LEU A 463 -14.31 7.49 18.08
N LYS A 464 -15.19 7.58 17.08
CA LYS A 464 -15.20 6.71 15.90
C LYS A 464 -14.67 7.49 14.71
N ALA A 465 -13.79 6.85 13.94
CA ALA A 465 -13.23 7.39 12.70
C ALA A 465 -13.62 6.50 11.53
N LEU A 466 -14.01 7.10 10.42
CA LEU A 466 -14.30 6.42 9.17
C LEU A 466 -13.03 6.39 8.31
N GLU A 467 -12.70 5.23 7.76
CA GLU A 467 -11.72 5.12 6.68
C GLU A 467 -12.46 4.82 5.37
N ARG A 468 -12.06 5.47 4.29
CA ARG A 468 -12.63 5.25 2.96
C ARG A 468 -12.38 3.82 2.49
N PRO A 469 -13.17 3.29 1.54
CA PRO A 469 -12.89 2.00 0.91
C PRO A 469 -11.43 1.90 0.49
N GLY A 470 -10.71 0.90 1.05
CA GLY A 470 -9.25 0.79 0.87
C GLY A 470 -8.84 0.73 -0.59
N LEU A 471 -7.66 1.27 -0.95
CA LEU A 471 -7.20 1.44 -2.33
C LEU A 471 -7.29 0.12 -3.14
N TRP A 472 -6.76 -0.97 -2.59
CA TRP A 472 -6.80 -2.30 -3.23
C TRP A 472 -7.99 -3.17 -2.80
N ASN A 473 -8.88 -2.66 -1.94
CA ASN A 473 -10.10 -3.31 -1.50
C ASN A 473 -11.32 -2.66 -2.20
N GLY A 474 -12.18 -2.02 -1.44
CA GLY A 474 -13.42 -1.42 -1.91
C GLY A 474 -13.25 -0.32 -2.96
N ALA A 475 -12.12 0.40 -3.00
CA ALA A 475 -11.88 1.40 -4.03
C ALA A 475 -11.69 0.79 -5.44
N MET A 476 -11.31 -0.49 -5.52
CA MET A 476 -11.18 -1.24 -6.77
C MET A 476 -12.21 -2.39 -6.87
N ALA A 477 -13.29 -2.35 -6.10
CA ALA A 477 -14.26 -3.45 -6.01
C ALA A 477 -14.94 -3.79 -7.34
N ARG A 478 -15.16 -2.80 -8.20
CA ARG A 478 -15.84 -2.98 -9.49
C ARG A 478 -14.89 -3.06 -10.68
N TRP A 479 -13.59 -3.30 -10.42
CA TRP A 479 -12.59 -3.50 -11.46
C TRP A 479 -12.59 -4.94 -11.98
N LEU A 480 -12.16 -5.13 -13.21
CA LEU A 480 -11.77 -6.45 -13.70
C LEU A 480 -10.52 -6.88 -12.91
N THR A 481 -10.63 -8.00 -12.19
CA THR A 481 -9.59 -8.42 -11.24
C THR A 481 -9.10 -9.81 -11.60
N VAL A 482 -7.77 -9.96 -11.70
CA VAL A 482 -7.07 -11.23 -11.83
C VAL A 482 -6.05 -11.34 -10.70
N PHE A 483 -6.01 -12.48 -10.02
CA PHE A 483 -4.95 -12.84 -9.08
C PHE A 483 -3.96 -13.76 -9.74
N VAL A 484 -2.67 -13.50 -9.58
CA VAL A 484 -1.57 -14.32 -10.11
C VAL A 484 -0.67 -14.75 -8.95
N GLU A 485 -0.45 -16.04 -8.79
CA GLU A 485 0.50 -16.56 -7.80
C GLU A 485 1.92 -16.11 -8.18
N ILE A 486 2.61 -15.45 -7.24
CA ILE A 486 4.00 -15.04 -7.38
C ILE A 486 4.84 -15.68 -6.26
N PRO A 487 6.15 -15.90 -6.46
CA PRO A 487 6.99 -16.49 -5.43
C PRO A 487 7.12 -15.59 -4.19
N GLY A 488 7.16 -16.20 -3.01
CA GLY A 488 7.35 -15.47 -1.74
C GLY A 488 8.61 -14.61 -1.73
N ALA A 489 9.66 -15.01 -2.47
CA ALA A 489 10.88 -14.22 -2.63
C ALA A 489 10.68 -12.83 -3.27
N ALA A 490 9.56 -12.58 -3.97
CA ALA A 490 9.21 -11.26 -4.48
C ALA A 490 8.61 -10.32 -3.41
N PHE A 491 8.34 -10.83 -2.20
CA PHE A 491 7.67 -10.09 -1.12
C PHE A 491 8.50 -10.13 0.16
N THR A 492 9.16 -9.02 0.49
CA THR A 492 10.03 -8.86 1.65
C THR A 492 9.73 -7.53 2.35
N PRO A 493 8.55 -7.38 2.96
CA PRO A 493 8.18 -6.11 3.58
C PRO A 493 8.95 -5.86 4.86
N VAL A 494 9.29 -4.60 5.10
CA VAL A 494 9.84 -4.13 6.38
C VAL A 494 8.70 -3.58 7.22
N LYS A 495 8.14 -4.37 8.13
CA LYS A 495 7.05 -3.95 9.05
C LYS A 495 7.60 -3.44 10.37
N THR A 496 8.62 -4.12 10.90
CA THR A 496 9.38 -3.73 12.09
C THR A 496 10.82 -3.40 11.70
N VAL A 497 11.55 -2.70 12.57
CA VAL A 497 12.97 -2.38 12.29
C VAL A 497 13.83 -3.65 12.18
N ASN A 498 13.50 -4.68 12.94
CA ASN A 498 14.22 -5.96 12.94
C ASN A 498 14.00 -6.77 11.65
N ASP A 499 12.98 -6.46 10.84
CA ASP A 499 12.84 -7.07 9.52
C ASP A 499 14.04 -6.76 8.62
N LEU A 500 14.72 -5.62 8.82
CA LEU A 500 15.96 -5.27 8.12
C LEU A 500 17.13 -6.23 8.43
N LEU A 501 17.04 -7.03 9.49
CA LEU A 501 18.04 -8.06 9.84
C LEU A 501 17.81 -9.39 9.11
N ARG A 502 16.64 -9.57 8.48
CA ARG A 502 16.34 -10.80 7.73
C ARG A 502 17.31 -10.96 6.56
N PRO A 503 17.64 -12.21 6.17
CA PRO A 503 18.56 -12.45 5.04
C PRO A 503 18.18 -11.68 3.76
N ALA A 504 16.87 -11.52 3.49
CA ALA A 504 16.37 -10.79 2.32
C ALA A 504 16.69 -9.28 2.30
N HIS A 505 17.21 -8.71 3.38
CA HIS A 505 17.57 -7.29 3.51
C HIS A 505 19.06 -7.10 3.82
N GLN A 506 19.80 -8.18 3.99
CA GLN A 506 21.23 -8.14 4.28
C GLN A 506 22.03 -8.39 2.99
N PRO A 507 23.25 -7.83 2.85
CA PRO A 507 24.14 -8.18 1.75
C PRO A 507 24.34 -9.71 1.69
N ALA A 508 24.46 -10.27 0.48
CA ALA A 508 24.86 -11.65 0.32
C ALA A 508 26.25 -11.84 0.99
N ALA A 509 26.39 -12.95 1.73
CA ALA A 509 27.61 -13.29 2.45
C ALA A 509 28.77 -13.61 1.50
#